data_efe4496443daf66bea862a5bc0ccba49
#
_entry.id   efe4496443daf66bea862a5bc0ccba49
#
_cell.length_a   1.000
_cell.length_b   1.000
_cell.length_c   1.000
_cell.angle_alpha   90.00
_cell.angle_beta   90.00
_cell.angle_gamma   90.00
#
_symmetry.space_group_name_H-M   'P 1'
#
loop_
_entity.id
_entity.type
_entity.pdbx_description
1 polymer ?
#
loop_
_entity_poly.entity_id
_entity_poly.type
_entity_poly.pdbx_seq_one_letter_code
_entity_poly.pdbx_strand_id
1 'polypeptide(L)'
;MGALPAACLCHMRPGRFVFEREATSTREAMVMRVFVAGGTGVVGRRLVTQLVARGHRVTATTSNPGKLGFLKQLGAEGVVMDGLDAASVGEAVGRSRPDAIVHEMTAIAGKPDMKHMDRWFATTNRLRTEGTDHLLASAQATGVANFVAQSYASWNGIRRGGWVKTEEDPLDPCTGTSAHEVAAAIRYLEDKVVGAGGTALRYGWLYGPGATDTLIEAVRKRQFPLVGRSPGYTSWVHVDDAASATVLAVEQHARGIFNIVDDDPAPANEWLPFLAACAGAKPPIRVPKWLARLLGGELVVRIMTEGRGFSNAKARRQLGWQPRFPSWRVGFRDGLA
;
A
#
# COMPACT_ATOMS: atom_id res chain seq x y z
N MET A 1 41.76 19.79 -66.97
CA MET A 1 40.52 20.29 -67.62
C MET A 1 39.37 19.87 -66.78
N GLY A 2 38.59 20.81 -66.26
CA GLY A 2 37.40 20.52 -65.53
C GLY A 2 37.23 21.45 -64.31
N ALA A 3 36.48 22.49 -64.50
CA ALA A 3 36.30 23.64 -63.66
C ALA A 3 35.59 23.33 -62.31
N LEU A 4 36.00 24.04 -61.28
CA LEU A 4 35.27 24.23 -60.02
C LEU A 4 34.11 25.23 -60.21
N PRO A 5 32.93 25.04 -59.54
CA PRO A 5 32.02 26.15 -59.37
C PRO A 5 31.97 26.66 -57.90
N ALA A 6 32.12 27.94 -57.85
CA ALA A 6 31.58 28.97 -57.00
C ALA A 6 31.19 28.65 -55.55
N ALA A 7 31.84 29.36 -54.65
CA ALA A 7 31.47 29.57 -53.23
C ALA A 7 30.16 30.32 -53.09
N CYS A 8 29.26 29.76 -52.31
CA CYS A 8 28.08 30.47 -51.79
C CYS A 8 28.45 31.08 -50.43
N LEU A 9 28.59 32.39 -50.38
CA LEU A 9 28.68 33.20 -49.15
C LEU A 9 27.28 33.20 -48.46
N CYS A 10 27.20 32.52 -47.34
CA CYS A 10 26.04 32.64 -46.46
C CYS A 10 26.31 33.73 -45.42
N HIS A 11 25.59 34.85 -45.52
CA HIS A 11 25.60 35.94 -44.55
C HIS A 11 24.92 35.46 -43.26
N MET A 12 25.65 35.38 -42.18
CA MET A 12 25.10 35.20 -40.83
C MET A 12 24.53 36.54 -40.35
N ARG A 13 23.22 36.62 -40.14
CA ARG A 13 22.60 37.62 -39.31
C ARG A 13 22.58 37.17 -37.87
N PRO A 14 22.88 38.01 -36.87
CA PRO A 14 22.77 37.61 -35.46
C PRO A 14 21.31 37.57 -35.05
N GLY A 15 20.74 36.38 -34.94
CA GLY A 15 19.40 36.10 -34.41
C GLY A 15 19.47 35.92 -32.88
N ARG A 16 18.73 36.77 -32.18
CA ARG A 16 18.43 36.64 -30.76
C ARG A 16 17.82 35.26 -30.50
N PHE A 17 18.50 34.42 -29.73
CA PHE A 17 17.88 33.27 -29.11
C PHE A 17 16.94 33.75 -28.02
N VAL A 18 15.63 33.77 -28.29
CA VAL A 18 14.60 33.86 -27.29
C VAL A 18 14.47 32.48 -26.70
N PHE A 19 15.02 32.25 -25.52
CA PHE A 19 14.64 31.11 -24.71
C PHE A 19 13.20 31.32 -24.27
N GLU A 20 12.24 30.74 -24.98
CA GLU A 20 10.92 30.51 -24.42
C GLU A 20 11.11 29.60 -23.21
N ARG A 21 11.05 30.19 -22.02
CA ARG A 21 10.81 29.40 -20.81
C ARG A 21 9.46 28.74 -21.02
N GLU A 22 9.47 27.44 -21.33
CA GLU A 22 8.29 26.61 -21.08
C GLU A 22 7.87 26.88 -19.62
N ALA A 23 6.78 27.61 -19.48
CA ALA A 23 6.10 27.76 -18.22
C ALA A 23 5.61 26.34 -17.84
N THR A 24 6.40 25.62 -17.06
CA THR A 24 5.90 24.51 -16.26
C THR A 24 4.78 25.10 -15.41
N SER A 25 3.55 24.95 -15.87
CA SER A 25 2.35 25.21 -15.10
C SER A 25 2.43 24.30 -13.88
N THR A 26 3.02 24.80 -12.80
CA THR A 26 2.79 24.26 -11.48
C THR A 26 1.29 24.45 -11.22
N ARG A 27 0.48 23.41 -11.51
CA ARG A 27 -0.87 23.32 -10.99
C ARG A 27 -0.73 23.54 -9.48
N GLU A 28 -1.14 24.72 -9.00
CA GLU A 28 -1.27 24.93 -7.56
C GLU A 28 -2.11 23.79 -7.03
N ALA A 29 -1.51 22.93 -6.21
CA ALA A 29 -2.21 21.79 -5.66
C ALA A 29 -3.38 22.34 -4.84
N MET A 30 -4.59 22.04 -5.27
CA MET A 30 -5.79 22.54 -4.62
C MET A 30 -5.84 21.98 -3.19
N VAL A 31 -5.87 22.85 -2.20
CA VAL A 31 -5.98 22.46 -0.79
C VAL A 31 -7.30 21.73 -0.57
N MET A 32 -7.24 20.48 -0.17
CA MET A 32 -8.39 19.64 0.11
C MET A 32 -8.56 19.39 1.62
N ARG A 33 -9.80 19.14 2.02
CA ARG A 33 -10.14 18.58 3.34
C ARG A 33 -10.16 17.05 3.18
N VAL A 34 -9.21 16.37 3.80
CA VAL A 34 -9.06 14.92 3.69
C VAL A 34 -9.43 14.25 5.02
N PHE A 35 -10.39 13.35 4.97
CA PHE A 35 -10.77 12.52 6.10
C PHE A 35 -10.01 11.19 6.05
N VAL A 36 -9.19 10.90 7.07
CA VAL A 36 -8.40 9.68 7.15
C VAL A 36 -8.96 8.78 8.26
N ALA A 37 -9.74 7.79 7.88
CA ALA A 37 -10.22 6.75 8.79
C ALA A 37 -9.06 5.78 9.10
N GLY A 38 -8.62 5.74 10.38
CA GLY A 38 -7.47 4.93 10.79
C GLY A 38 -6.14 5.69 10.82
N GLY A 39 -6.16 7.01 11.09
CA GLY A 39 -5.00 7.90 11.07
C GLY A 39 -3.88 7.55 12.06
N THR A 40 -4.12 6.73 13.08
CA THR A 40 -3.09 6.28 14.03
C THR A 40 -2.40 4.96 13.63
N GLY A 41 -2.83 4.35 12.54
CA GLY A 41 -2.24 3.12 11.98
C GLY A 41 -0.83 3.34 11.42
N VAL A 42 -0.17 2.25 11.04
CA VAL A 42 1.21 2.30 10.54
C VAL A 42 1.33 3.13 9.26
N VAL A 43 0.43 2.95 8.30
CA VAL A 43 0.35 3.77 7.09
C VAL A 43 -0.35 5.10 7.39
N GLY A 44 -1.47 5.08 8.13
CA GLY A 44 -2.30 6.26 8.41
C GLY A 44 -1.51 7.43 9.00
N ARG A 45 -0.63 7.19 9.99
CA ARG A 45 0.18 8.27 10.59
C ARG A 45 1.14 8.93 9.59
N ARG A 46 1.69 8.16 8.64
CA ARG A 46 2.57 8.68 7.58
C ARG A 46 1.78 9.43 6.53
N LEU A 47 0.62 8.89 6.18
CA LEU A 47 -0.32 9.54 5.27
C LEU A 47 -0.76 10.90 5.82
N VAL A 48 -1.16 10.97 7.09
CA VAL A 48 -1.52 12.22 7.76
C VAL A 48 -0.38 13.23 7.66
N THR A 49 0.85 12.83 8.03
CA THR A 49 2.03 13.71 7.97
C THR A 49 2.29 14.22 6.54
N GLN A 50 2.20 13.34 5.54
CA GLN A 50 2.46 13.71 4.14
C GLN A 50 1.36 14.63 3.58
N LEU A 51 0.09 14.39 3.90
CA LEU A 51 -1.03 15.25 3.49
C LEU A 51 -0.90 16.65 4.11
N VAL A 52 -0.60 16.72 5.40
CA VAL A 52 -0.38 18.00 6.10
C VAL A 52 0.81 18.76 5.50
N ALA A 53 1.91 18.08 5.23
CA ALA A 53 3.10 18.68 4.60
C ALA A 53 2.83 19.24 3.19
N ARG A 54 1.80 18.72 2.50
CA ARG A 54 1.33 19.21 1.19
C ARG A 54 0.26 20.32 1.30
N GLY A 55 -0.05 20.76 2.53
CA GLY A 55 -0.98 21.85 2.79
C GLY A 55 -2.46 21.45 2.86
N HIS A 56 -2.78 20.15 2.83
CA HIS A 56 -4.15 19.68 2.99
C HIS A 56 -4.62 19.84 4.46
N ARG A 57 -5.93 20.05 4.63
CA ARG A 57 -6.57 20.02 5.96
C ARG A 57 -6.98 18.60 6.27
N VAL A 58 -6.41 18.00 7.30
CA VAL A 58 -6.62 16.59 7.61
C VAL A 58 -7.44 16.42 8.88
N THR A 59 -8.58 15.73 8.78
CA THR A 59 -9.28 15.15 9.92
C THR A 59 -8.94 13.65 9.97
N ALA A 60 -8.32 13.20 11.06
CA ALA A 60 -7.85 11.83 11.20
C ALA A 60 -8.51 11.13 12.38
N THR A 61 -8.89 9.85 12.22
CA THR A 61 -9.62 9.13 13.24
C THR A 61 -8.80 8.10 14.00
N THR A 62 -9.24 7.84 15.22
CA THR A 62 -8.77 6.76 16.07
C THR A 62 -9.92 6.21 16.90
N SER A 63 -9.91 4.89 17.18
CA SER A 63 -10.84 4.29 18.16
C SER A 63 -10.39 4.49 19.62
N ASN A 64 -9.16 4.96 19.85
CA ASN A 64 -8.59 5.17 21.17
C ASN A 64 -8.50 6.67 21.51
N PRO A 65 -9.34 7.20 22.44
CA PRO A 65 -9.30 8.62 22.83
C PRO A 65 -7.92 9.10 23.29
N GLY A 66 -7.12 8.22 23.91
CA GLY A 66 -5.76 8.54 24.36
C GLY A 66 -4.77 8.88 23.23
N LYS A 67 -5.14 8.62 21.96
CA LYS A 67 -4.33 8.94 20.79
C LYS A 67 -4.70 10.25 20.09
N LEU A 68 -5.67 11.01 20.59
CA LEU A 68 -6.04 12.30 19.99
C LEU A 68 -4.88 13.31 20.02
N GLY A 69 -4.13 13.37 21.13
CA GLY A 69 -2.94 14.20 21.24
C GLY A 69 -1.87 13.88 20.19
N PHE A 70 -1.69 12.59 19.88
CA PHE A 70 -0.78 12.15 18.83
C PHE A 70 -1.22 12.63 17.44
N LEU A 71 -2.50 12.52 17.09
CA LEU A 71 -3.01 13.04 15.80
C LEU A 71 -2.81 14.56 15.68
N LYS A 72 -3.01 15.30 16.77
CA LYS A 72 -2.73 16.75 16.81
C LYS A 72 -1.26 17.05 16.60
N GLN A 73 -0.34 16.26 17.16
CA GLN A 73 1.11 16.41 16.92
C GLN A 73 1.49 16.16 15.44
N LEU A 74 0.74 15.31 14.72
CA LEU A 74 0.91 15.12 13.27
C LEU A 74 0.32 16.28 12.43
N GLY A 75 -0.32 17.26 13.04
CA GLY A 75 -0.95 18.40 12.37
C GLY A 75 -2.39 18.15 11.91
N ALA A 76 -3.04 17.08 12.34
CA ALA A 76 -4.42 16.75 11.99
C ALA A 76 -5.40 17.13 13.11
N GLU A 77 -6.65 17.38 12.73
CA GLU A 77 -7.77 17.34 13.66
C GLU A 77 -8.08 15.88 14.02
N GLY A 78 -7.92 15.53 15.30
CA GLY A 78 -8.17 14.18 15.80
C GLY A 78 -9.63 13.97 16.17
N VAL A 79 -10.24 12.88 15.69
CA VAL A 79 -11.62 12.49 16.04
C VAL A 79 -11.66 11.05 16.53
N VAL A 80 -12.38 10.80 17.63
CA VAL A 80 -12.67 9.43 18.06
C VAL A 80 -13.80 8.88 17.20
N MET A 81 -13.59 7.72 16.59
CA MET A 81 -14.57 7.07 15.73
C MET A 81 -14.46 5.56 15.85
N ASP A 82 -15.59 4.90 16.05
CA ASP A 82 -15.70 3.45 15.86
C ASP A 82 -16.13 3.17 14.42
N GLY A 83 -15.24 2.55 13.64
CA GLY A 83 -15.50 2.21 12.23
C GLY A 83 -16.60 1.14 12.06
N LEU A 84 -16.98 0.42 13.10
CA LEU A 84 -18.03 -0.59 13.09
C LEU A 84 -19.39 -0.04 13.58
N ASP A 85 -19.45 1.24 13.96
CA ASP A 85 -20.68 1.94 14.32
C ASP A 85 -21.03 2.98 13.24
N ALA A 86 -22.11 2.72 12.52
CA ALA A 86 -22.60 3.57 11.42
C ALA A 86 -22.89 5.01 11.87
N ALA A 87 -23.41 5.20 13.09
CA ALA A 87 -23.72 6.53 13.63
C ALA A 87 -22.43 7.30 13.94
N SER A 88 -21.44 6.64 14.56
CA SER A 88 -20.13 7.21 14.83
C SER A 88 -19.41 7.63 13.54
N VAL A 89 -19.45 6.80 12.49
CA VAL A 89 -18.86 7.10 11.19
C VAL A 89 -19.59 8.28 10.53
N GLY A 90 -20.93 8.25 10.50
CA GLY A 90 -21.75 9.31 9.91
C GLY A 90 -21.53 10.68 10.56
N GLU A 91 -21.45 10.72 11.89
CA GLU A 91 -21.18 11.93 12.65
C GLU A 91 -19.77 12.48 12.37
N ALA A 92 -18.75 11.62 12.39
CA ALA A 92 -17.37 12.03 12.16
C ALA A 92 -17.15 12.58 10.73
N VAL A 93 -17.66 11.90 9.71
CA VAL A 93 -17.59 12.35 8.30
C VAL A 93 -18.40 13.62 8.09
N GLY A 94 -19.65 13.67 8.59
CA GLY A 94 -20.54 14.83 8.44
C GLY A 94 -19.95 16.11 9.05
N ARG A 95 -19.34 16.03 10.23
CA ARG A 95 -18.67 17.18 10.88
C ARG A 95 -17.44 17.67 10.11
N SER A 96 -16.65 16.75 9.56
CA SER A 96 -15.40 17.11 8.86
C SER A 96 -15.64 17.71 7.47
N ARG A 97 -16.80 17.48 6.85
CA ARG A 97 -17.17 17.94 5.49
C ARG A 97 -16.02 17.72 4.50
N PRO A 98 -15.55 16.50 4.31
CA PRO A 98 -14.34 16.24 3.54
C PRO A 98 -14.58 16.42 2.04
N ASP A 99 -13.49 16.68 1.30
CA ASP A 99 -13.44 16.63 -0.16
C ASP A 99 -12.97 15.24 -0.63
N ALA A 100 -12.28 14.50 0.26
CA ALA A 100 -11.85 13.12 0.04
C ALA A 100 -11.90 12.30 1.32
N ILE A 101 -12.21 11.00 1.20
CA ILE A 101 -12.19 10.03 2.29
C ILE A 101 -11.16 8.94 2.00
N VAL A 102 -10.29 8.66 2.98
CA VAL A 102 -9.32 7.56 2.91
C VAL A 102 -9.62 6.53 4.00
N HIS A 103 -9.78 5.28 3.59
CA HIS A 103 -10.03 4.15 4.47
C HIS A 103 -8.75 3.35 4.71
N GLU A 104 -8.11 3.60 5.86
CA GLU A 104 -6.91 2.90 6.35
C GLU A 104 -7.18 2.08 7.63
N MET A 105 -8.46 1.82 7.94
CA MET A 105 -8.82 1.12 9.18
C MET A 105 -8.44 -0.35 9.12
N THR A 106 -7.66 -0.77 10.11
CA THR A 106 -7.35 -2.18 10.41
C THR A 106 -7.28 -2.36 11.93
N ALA A 107 -7.49 -3.57 12.39
CA ALA A 107 -7.30 -3.96 13.79
C ALA A 107 -6.21 -5.03 13.90
N ILE A 108 -5.06 -4.77 13.27
CA ILE A 108 -3.92 -5.68 13.24
C ILE A 108 -3.01 -5.32 14.43
N ALA A 109 -2.89 -6.24 15.38
CA ALA A 109 -2.03 -6.09 16.55
C ALA A 109 -1.39 -7.42 16.95
N GLY A 110 -0.15 -7.35 17.47
CA GLY A 110 0.55 -8.52 17.97
C GLY A 110 1.10 -9.46 16.89
N LYS A 111 1.42 -10.69 17.29
CA LYS A 111 2.02 -11.70 16.41
C LYS A 111 0.92 -12.38 15.58
N PRO A 112 1.09 -12.50 14.25
CA PRO A 112 0.14 -13.21 13.39
C PRO A 112 -0.04 -14.68 13.78
N ASP A 113 -1.30 -15.14 13.87
CA ASP A 113 -1.61 -16.56 13.99
C ASP A 113 -1.86 -17.15 12.60
N MET A 114 -0.81 -17.67 11.98
CA MET A 114 -0.85 -18.21 10.61
C MET A 114 -1.77 -19.43 10.46
N LYS A 115 -2.08 -20.15 11.55
CA LYS A 115 -3.01 -21.28 11.54
C LYS A 115 -4.47 -20.82 11.57
N HIS A 116 -4.73 -19.68 12.17
CA HIS A 116 -6.08 -19.13 12.38
C HIS A 116 -6.16 -17.68 11.90
N MET A 117 -5.67 -17.41 10.68
CA MET A 117 -5.63 -16.06 10.10
C MET A 117 -7.02 -15.42 10.05
N ASP A 118 -8.06 -16.16 9.70
CA ASP A 118 -9.43 -15.64 9.66
C ASP A 118 -9.89 -15.13 11.03
N ARG A 119 -9.53 -15.83 12.12
CA ARG A 119 -9.78 -15.38 13.49
C ARG A 119 -8.94 -14.15 13.85
N TRP A 120 -7.65 -14.17 13.51
CA TRP A 120 -6.75 -13.08 13.82
C TRP A 120 -7.13 -11.79 13.07
N PHE A 121 -7.67 -11.91 11.85
CA PHE A 121 -8.19 -10.81 11.07
C PHE A 121 -9.68 -10.51 11.28
N ALA A 122 -10.39 -11.20 12.17
CA ALA A 122 -11.86 -11.10 12.27
C ALA A 122 -12.37 -9.65 12.35
N THR A 123 -11.80 -8.82 13.25
CA THR A 123 -12.16 -7.40 13.35
C THR A 123 -11.74 -6.62 12.11
N THR A 124 -10.57 -6.90 11.52
CA THR A 124 -10.14 -6.25 10.28
C THR A 124 -11.04 -6.63 9.12
N ASN A 125 -11.52 -7.87 9.04
CA ASN A 125 -12.46 -8.30 8.00
C ASN A 125 -13.79 -7.55 8.12
N ARG A 126 -14.30 -7.35 9.35
CA ARG A 126 -15.49 -6.51 9.59
C ARG A 126 -15.25 -5.05 9.20
N LEU A 127 -14.08 -4.48 9.48
CA LEU A 127 -13.74 -3.13 9.04
C LEU A 127 -13.66 -3.02 7.51
N ARG A 128 -13.20 -4.08 6.82
CA ARG A 128 -13.16 -4.15 5.35
C ARG A 128 -14.56 -4.33 4.72
N THR A 129 -15.51 -4.89 5.44
CA THR A 129 -16.90 -5.08 4.97
C THR A 129 -17.80 -3.99 5.55
N GLU A 130 -18.26 -4.13 6.78
CA GLU A 130 -19.17 -3.21 7.47
C GLU A 130 -18.61 -1.76 7.51
N GLY A 131 -17.32 -1.61 7.89
CA GLY A 131 -16.68 -0.29 7.95
C GLY A 131 -16.57 0.40 6.59
N THR A 132 -16.36 -0.37 5.51
CA THR A 132 -16.41 0.15 4.14
C THR A 132 -17.80 0.61 3.78
N ASP A 133 -18.84 -0.18 4.09
CA ASP A 133 -20.23 0.20 3.82
C ASP A 133 -20.63 1.49 4.57
N HIS A 134 -20.24 1.62 5.85
CA HIS A 134 -20.51 2.83 6.66
C HIS A 134 -19.83 4.07 6.07
N LEU A 135 -18.55 3.96 5.66
CA LEU A 135 -17.81 5.07 5.04
C LEU A 135 -18.37 5.44 3.67
N LEU A 136 -18.74 4.47 2.82
CA LEU A 136 -19.35 4.73 1.50
C LEU A 136 -20.73 5.36 1.64
N ALA A 137 -21.55 4.90 2.58
CA ALA A 137 -22.85 5.52 2.86
C ALA A 137 -22.68 6.97 3.33
N SER A 138 -21.68 7.24 4.19
CA SER A 138 -21.37 8.60 4.66
C SER A 138 -20.83 9.47 3.52
N ALA A 139 -20.00 8.92 2.62
CA ALA A 139 -19.51 9.60 1.42
C ALA A 139 -20.67 10.01 0.52
N GLN A 140 -21.61 9.09 0.26
CA GLN A 140 -22.81 9.37 -0.54
C GLN A 140 -23.69 10.45 0.11
N ALA A 141 -23.94 10.37 1.41
CA ALA A 141 -24.76 11.34 2.14
C ALA A 141 -24.14 12.75 2.16
N THR A 142 -22.83 12.87 2.08
CA THR A 142 -22.09 14.14 2.09
C THR A 142 -21.64 14.60 0.68
N GLY A 143 -21.94 13.83 -0.38
CA GLY A 143 -21.60 14.15 -1.76
C GLY A 143 -20.11 13.99 -2.08
N VAL A 144 -19.36 13.21 -1.30
CA VAL A 144 -17.92 12.96 -1.52
C VAL A 144 -17.72 11.85 -2.53
N ALA A 145 -17.15 12.19 -3.69
CA ALA A 145 -16.85 11.24 -4.76
C ALA A 145 -15.42 10.71 -4.74
N ASN A 146 -14.50 11.38 -4.02
CA ASN A 146 -13.10 10.97 -3.93
C ASN A 146 -12.91 10.02 -2.74
N PHE A 147 -12.92 8.72 -3.02
CA PHE A 147 -12.80 7.67 -2.01
C PHE A 147 -11.62 6.75 -2.33
N VAL A 148 -10.70 6.62 -1.39
CA VAL A 148 -9.51 5.75 -1.52
C VAL A 148 -9.50 4.76 -0.36
N ALA A 149 -9.28 3.48 -0.65
CA ALA A 149 -9.22 2.45 0.37
C ALA A 149 -7.96 1.60 0.27
N GLN A 150 -7.40 1.26 1.41
CA GLN A 150 -6.34 0.26 1.54
C GLN A 150 -6.89 -1.13 1.22
N SER A 151 -6.26 -1.80 0.27
CA SER A 151 -6.39 -3.23 -0.01
C SER A 151 -5.05 -3.93 0.17
N TYR A 152 -4.93 -5.20 -0.24
CA TYR A 152 -3.74 -6.00 0.02
C TYR A 152 -3.36 -6.92 -1.14
N ALA A 153 -2.09 -6.89 -1.55
CA ALA A 153 -1.52 -7.70 -2.62
C ALA A 153 -0.19 -8.32 -2.16
N SER A 154 -0.22 -9.47 -1.51
CA SER A 154 1.00 -10.13 -1.07
C SER A 154 0.94 -11.65 -1.25
N TRP A 155 0.13 -12.35 -0.45
CA TRP A 155 0.01 -13.81 -0.50
C TRP A 155 -1.24 -14.28 -1.27
N ASN A 156 -2.06 -13.36 -1.76
CA ASN A 156 -3.35 -13.59 -2.40
C ASN A 156 -3.31 -13.47 -3.94
N GLY A 157 -2.14 -13.54 -4.55
CA GLY A 157 -2.03 -13.59 -6.01
C GLY A 157 -2.48 -14.95 -6.56
N ILE A 158 -3.29 -14.92 -7.64
CA ILE A 158 -3.77 -16.14 -8.30
C ILE A 158 -2.59 -17.01 -8.76
N ARG A 159 -2.58 -18.29 -8.41
CA ARG A 159 -1.46 -19.22 -8.62
C ARG A 159 -1.39 -19.84 -10.01
N ARG A 160 -2.09 -19.30 -11.00
CA ARG A 160 -2.03 -19.67 -12.41
C ARG A 160 -1.21 -18.67 -13.22
N GLY A 161 -0.58 -19.09 -14.30
CA GLY A 161 0.21 -18.22 -15.17
C GLY A 161 1.53 -17.75 -14.54
N GLY A 162 2.00 -16.57 -14.95
CA GLY A 162 3.29 -16.02 -14.53
C GLY A 162 3.45 -15.77 -13.03
N TRP A 163 4.69 -15.61 -12.58
CA TRP A 163 5.03 -15.37 -11.18
C TRP A 163 4.68 -13.95 -10.71
N VAL A 164 4.60 -12.99 -11.60
CA VAL A 164 4.24 -11.60 -11.30
C VAL A 164 2.85 -11.30 -11.86
N LYS A 165 1.97 -10.72 -11.06
CA LYS A 165 0.57 -10.41 -11.35
C LYS A 165 0.36 -8.93 -11.59
N THR A 166 -0.65 -8.61 -12.37
CA THR A 166 -1.14 -7.25 -12.60
C THR A 166 -2.49 -7.05 -11.93
N GLU A 167 -3.06 -5.86 -12.04
CA GLU A 167 -4.40 -5.56 -11.53
C GLU A 167 -5.51 -6.29 -12.30
N GLU A 168 -5.22 -6.76 -13.51
CA GLU A 168 -6.13 -7.54 -14.35
C GLU A 168 -6.24 -9.01 -13.90
N ASP A 169 -5.24 -9.51 -13.19
CA ASP A 169 -5.27 -10.85 -12.61
C ASP A 169 -6.20 -10.88 -11.38
N PRO A 170 -7.11 -11.85 -11.28
CA PRO A 170 -7.96 -11.99 -10.10
C PRO A 170 -7.13 -12.38 -8.88
N LEU A 171 -7.60 -11.99 -7.69
CA LEU A 171 -7.03 -12.47 -6.44
C LEU A 171 -7.40 -13.93 -6.20
N ASP A 172 -6.48 -14.70 -5.59
CA ASP A 172 -6.72 -16.08 -5.15
C ASP A 172 -7.76 -16.08 -4.02
N PRO A 173 -8.83 -16.88 -4.10
CA PRO A 173 -9.82 -16.98 -3.04
C PRO A 173 -9.29 -17.64 -1.77
N CYS A 174 -8.07 -18.15 -1.77
CA CYS A 174 -7.41 -18.82 -0.64
C CYS A 174 -8.20 -20.01 -0.06
N THR A 175 -9.03 -20.65 -0.89
CA THR A 175 -9.86 -21.81 -0.50
C THR A 175 -9.01 -22.90 0.10
N GLY A 176 -9.46 -23.50 1.19
CA GLY A 176 -8.74 -24.54 1.93
C GLY A 176 -7.51 -24.03 2.71
N THR A 177 -7.47 -22.76 3.02
CA THR A 177 -6.49 -22.16 3.94
C THR A 177 -7.20 -21.39 5.06
N SER A 178 -6.43 -20.99 6.08
CA SER A 178 -6.90 -20.17 7.20
C SER A 178 -7.11 -18.69 6.83
N ALA A 179 -7.01 -18.32 5.56
CA ALA A 179 -7.16 -16.94 5.07
C ALA A 179 -8.28 -16.80 4.01
N HIS A 180 -9.22 -17.73 4.00
CA HIS A 180 -10.34 -17.69 3.05
C HIS A 180 -11.25 -16.49 3.27
N GLU A 181 -11.65 -16.23 4.52
CA GLU A 181 -12.49 -15.09 4.88
C GLU A 181 -11.75 -13.75 4.69
N VAL A 182 -10.43 -13.74 4.98
CA VAL A 182 -9.60 -12.55 4.71
C VAL A 182 -9.60 -12.20 3.23
N ALA A 183 -9.44 -13.20 2.34
CA ALA A 183 -9.49 -12.99 0.90
C ALA A 183 -10.89 -12.55 0.42
N ALA A 184 -11.96 -13.07 1.04
CA ALA A 184 -13.33 -12.65 0.75
C ALA A 184 -13.58 -11.19 1.16
N ALA A 185 -13.14 -10.78 2.36
CA ALA A 185 -13.29 -9.42 2.84
C ALA A 185 -12.50 -8.40 1.99
N ILE A 186 -11.30 -8.77 1.50
CA ILE A 186 -10.52 -7.95 0.57
C ILE A 186 -11.29 -7.74 -0.74
N ARG A 187 -11.82 -8.81 -1.34
CA ARG A 187 -12.61 -8.70 -2.58
C ARG A 187 -13.86 -7.85 -2.38
N TYR A 188 -14.58 -8.06 -1.27
CA TYR A 188 -15.75 -7.25 -0.94
C TYR A 188 -15.43 -5.76 -0.92
N LEU A 189 -14.37 -5.36 -0.20
CA LEU A 189 -13.91 -3.97 -0.15
C LEU A 189 -13.60 -3.43 -1.56
N GLU A 190 -12.82 -4.17 -2.36
CA GLU A 190 -12.46 -3.74 -3.71
C GLU A 190 -13.68 -3.56 -4.60
N ASP A 191 -14.59 -4.54 -4.61
CA ASP A 191 -15.82 -4.50 -5.41
C ASP A 191 -16.70 -3.31 -5.03
N LYS A 192 -16.90 -3.06 -3.73
CA LYS A 192 -17.68 -1.94 -3.23
C LYS A 192 -17.07 -0.58 -3.55
N VAL A 193 -15.78 -0.43 -3.30
CA VAL A 193 -15.07 0.84 -3.54
C VAL A 193 -15.00 1.17 -5.01
N VAL A 194 -14.62 0.20 -5.86
CA VAL A 194 -14.55 0.41 -7.31
C VAL A 194 -15.94 0.60 -7.90
N GLY A 195 -16.94 -0.15 -7.45
CA GLY A 195 -18.34 0.02 -7.85
C GLY A 195 -18.91 1.40 -7.52
N ALA A 196 -18.42 2.04 -6.46
CA ALA A 196 -18.73 3.42 -6.11
C ALA A 196 -17.90 4.48 -6.87
N GLY A 197 -17.02 4.06 -7.78
CA GLY A 197 -16.12 4.95 -8.54
C GLY A 197 -14.88 5.39 -7.77
N GLY A 198 -14.55 4.74 -6.65
CA GLY A 198 -13.37 5.01 -5.84
C GLY A 198 -12.13 4.23 -6.28
N THR A 199 -11.11 4.26 -5.44
CA THR A 199 -9.80 3.65 -5.67
C THR A 199 -9.46 2.63 -4.57
N ALA A 200 -9.05 1.43 -4.95
CA ALA A 200 -8.48 0.45 -4.04
C ALA A 200 -6.97 0.32 -4.29
N LEU A 201 -6.18 0.53 -3.25
CA LEU A 201 -4.73 0.44 -3.27
C LEU A 201 -4.29 -0.89 -2.66
N ARG A 202 -3.86 -1.82 -3.49
CA ARG A 202 -3.33 -3.12 -3.07
C ARG A 202 -1.90 -2.96 -2.60
N TYR A 203 -1.71 -2.71 -1.31
CA TYR A 203 -0.36 -2.66 -0.74
C TYR A 203 0.28 -4.04 -0.73
N GLY A 204 1.56 -4.08 -1.11
CA GLY A 204 2.41 -5.23 -0.90
C GLY A 204 2.63 -5.52 0.59
N TRP A 205 3.52 -6.46 0.91
CA TRP A 205 3.90 -6.67 2.30
C TRP A 205 4.63 -5.44 2.82
N LEU A 206 3.99 -4.78 3.79
CA LEU A 206 4.48 -3.53 4.36
C LEU A 206 5.75 -3.78 5.19
N TYR A 207 6.76 -2.94 4.98
CA TYR A 207 7.95 -2.91 5.81
C TYR A 207 8.34 -1.46 6.18
N GLY A 208 9.25 -1.33 7.14
CA GLY A 208 9.69 -0.05 7.69
C GLY A 208 9.26 0.13 9.14
N PRO A 209 9.54 1.28 9.76
CA PRO A 209 9.35 1.49 11.20
C PRO A 209 7.91 1.24 11.66
N GLY A 210 7.73 0.27 12.56
CA GLY A 210 6.44 -0.15 13.11
C GLY A 210 5.66 -1.16 12.26
N ALA A 211 6.16 -1.56 11.08
CA ALA A 211 5.56 -2.60 10.25
C ALA A 211 6.32 -3.92 10.31
N THR A 212 7.64 -3.87 10.46
CA THR A 212 8.51 -5.05 10.41
C THR A 212 8.99 -5.56 11.76
N ASP A 213 8.71 -4.89 12.85
CA ASP A 213 9.27 -5.22 14.19
C ASP A 213 9.03 -6.68 14.57
N THR A 214 7.80 -7.16 14.43
CA THR A 214 7.44 -8.56 14.73
C THR A 214 8.12 -9.56 13.80
N LEU A 215 8.25 -9.22 12.51
CA LEU A 215 8.94 -10.07 11.52
C LEU A 215 10.42 -10.15 11.82
N ILE A 216 11.08 -9.01 12.11
CA ILE A 216 12.51 -8.96 12.47
C ILE A 216 12.77 -9.79 13.73
N GLU A 217 11.89 -9.68 14.74
CA GLU A 217 12.00 -10.47 15.94
C GLU A 217 11.89 -11.99 15.65
N ALA A 218 10.93 -12.38 14.82
CA ALA A 218 10.75 -13.77 14.41
C ALA A 218 11.97 -14.28 13.60
N VAL A 219 12.54 -13.45 12.74
CA VAL A 219 13.76 -13.76 11.97
C VAL A 219 14.96 -13.93 12.90
N ARG A 220 15.18 -13.01 13.86
CA ARG A 220 16.26 -13.12 14.88
C ARG A 220 16.15 -14.40 15.71
N LYS A 221 14.93 -14.79 16.05
CA LYS A 221 14.64 -16.05 16.78
C LYS A 221 14.62 -17.29 15.88
N ARG A 222 14.87 -17.16 14.57
CA ARG A 222 14.79 -18.23 13.58
C ARG A 222 13.43 -18.93 13.53
N GLN A 223 12.36 -18.20 13.87
CA GLN A 223 10.98 -18.68 13.85
C GLN A 223 10.30 -18.46 12.49
N PHE A 224 11.03 -17.92 11.52
CA PHE A 224 10.57 -17.72 10.14
C PHE A 224 11.45 -18.56 9.20
N PRO A 225 11.14 -19.86 9.01
CA PRO A 225 11.96 -20.74 8.19
C PRO A 225 11.66 -20.64 6.71
N LEU A 226 12.62 -21.02 5.87
CA LEU A 226 12.38 -21.35 4.47
C LEU A 226 11.67 -22.71 4.36
N VAL A 227 10.69 -22.84 3.47
CA VAL A 227 9.90 -24.05 3.27
C VAL A 227 10.26 -24.73 1.95
N GLY A 228 10.81 -25.93 1.99
CA GLY A 228 11.28 -26.62 0.79
C GLY A 228 12.29 -25.74 0.04
N ARG A 229 12.09 -25.51 -1.27
CA ARG A 229 12.94 -24.60 -2.08
C ARG A 229 12.56 -23.12 -1.91
N SER A 230 11.37 -22.82 -1.35
CA SER A 230 10.81 -21.47 -1.17
C SER A 230 10.88 -20.58 -2.43
N PRO A 231 10.38 -21.05 -3.58
CA PRO A 231 10.36 -20.25 -4.82
C PRO A 231 9.18 -19.29 -4.88
N GLY A 232 8.31 -19.25 -3.86
CA GLY A 232 7.15 -18.37 -3.81
C GLY A 232 7.59 -16.89 -3.75
N TYR A 233 7.03 -16.08 -4.62
CA TYR A 233 7.31 -14.65 -4.72
C TYR A 233 6.54 -13.84 -3.68
N THR A 234 7.16 -12.77 -3.24
CA THR A 234 6.57 -11.73 -2.39
C THR A 234 6.87 -10.37 -3.00
N SER A 235 5.92 -9.47 -2.97
CA SER A 235 6.12 -8.05 -3.26
C SER A 235 6.06 -7.25 -1.99
N TRP A 236 6.97 -6.31 -1.85
CA TRP A 236 7.15 -5.47 -0.69
C TRP A 236 6.76 -4.04 -1.00
N VAL A 237 6.48 -3.25 0.02
CA VAL A 237 6.37 -1.80 -0.09
C VAL A 237 6.74 -1.15 1.24
N HIS A 238 7.56 -0.09 1.18
CA HIS A 238 7.87 0.69 2.37
C HIS A 238 6.63 1.49 2.82
N VAL A 239 6.44 1.62 4.14
CA VAL A 239 5.26 2.30 4.70
C VAL A 239 5.13 3.77 4.25
N ASP A 240 6.25 4.46 4.04
CA ASP A 240 6.24 5.84 3.52
C ASP A 240 5.86 5.88 2.04
N ASP A 241 6.25 4.86 1.26
CA ASP A 241 5.91 4.74 -0.15
C ASP A 241 4.43 4.36 -0.34
N ALA A 242 3.88 3.51 0.53
CA ALA A 242 2.44 3.25 0.56
C ALA A 242 1.64 4.54 0.83
N ALA A 243 2.07 5.33 1.82
CA ALA A 243 1.46 6.62 2.11
C ALA A 243 1.56 7.60 0.93
N SER A 244 2.73 7.68 0.26
CA SER A 244 2.92 8.58 -0.90
C SER A 244 2.02 8.20 -2.09
N ALA A 245 1.84 6.91 -2.34
CA ALA A 245 0.90 6.43 -3.36
C ALA A 245 -0.55 6.84 -3.03
N THR A 246 -0.93 6.77 -1.74
CA THR A 246 -2.26 7.18 -1.28
C THR A 246 -2.47 8.67 -1.45
N VAL A 247 -1.48 9.49 -1.12
CA VAL A 247 -1.53 10.95 -1.37
C VAL A 247 -1.79 11.22 -2.85
N LEU A 248 -1.03 10.60 -3.76
CA LEU A 248 -1.20 10.79 -5.20
C LEU A 248 -2.59 10.32 -5.68
N ALA A 249 -3.09 9.20 -5.15
CA ALA A 249 -4.43 8.71 -5.50
C ALA A 249 -5.53 9.71 -5.08
N VAL A 250 -5.38 10.34 -3.90
CA VAL A 250 -6.29 11.40 -3.41
C VAL A 250 -6.21 12.64 -4.29
N GLU A 251 -5.00 13.18 -4.53
CA GLU A 251 -4.81 14.44 -5.28
C GLU A 251 -5.25 14.33 -6.74
N GLN A 252 -5.11 13.14 -7.34
CA GLN A 252 -5.46 12.92 -8.75
C GLN A 252 -6.90 12.40 -8.93
N HIS A 253 -7.65 12.20 -7.85
CA HIS A 253 -8.98 11.57 -7.91
C HIS A 253 -8.93 10.25 -8.71
N ALA A 254 -7.92 9.42 -8.40
CA ALA A 254 -7.69 8.17 -9.09
C ALA A 254 -8.90 7.23 -8.99
N ARG A 255 -9.03 6.31 -9.94
CA ARG A 255 -10.15 5.35 -9.97
C ARG A 255 -9.67 3.95 -10.30
N GLY A 256 -10.30 2.96 -9.67
CA GLY A 256 -10.03 1.56 -9.90
C GLY A 256 -8.97 0.99 -8.96
N ILE A 257 -8.33 -0.10 -9.36
CA ILE A 257 -7.38 -0.84 -8.52
C ILE A 257 -5.95 -0.53 -8.96
N PHE A 258 -5.05 -0.36 -7.98
CA PHE A 258 -3.61 -0.18 -8.21
C PHE A 258 -2.81 -1.06 -7.27
N ASN A 259 -1.84 -1.80 -7.80
CA ASN A 259 -0.84 -2.48 -6.98
C ASN A 259 0.24 -1.48 -6.54
N ILE A 260 0.41 -1.34 -5.25
CA ILE A 260 1.40 -0.45 -4.64
C ILE A 260 2.47 -1.33 -3.99
N VAL A 261 3.48 -1.62 -4.78
CA VAL A 261 4.60 -2.52 -4.45
C VAL A 261 5.89 -1.92 -5.00
N ASP A 262 7.05 -2.36 -4.48
CA ASP A 262 8.34 -1.99 -5.07
C ASP A 262 8.55 -2.62 -6.46
N ASP A 263 9.67 -2.29 -7.12
CA ASP A 263 9.97 -2.74 -8.47
C ASP A 263 10.53 -4.18 -8.53
N ASP A 264 10.73 -4.83 -7.38
CA ASP A 264 11.55 -6.04 -7.23
C ASP A 264 10.80 -7.19 -6.52
N PRO A 265 9.75 -7.76 -7.14
CA PRO A 265 9.12 -8.96 -6.60
C PRO A 265 10.13 -10.11 -6.56
N ALA A 266 10.30 -10.74 -5.41
CA ALA A 266 11.35 -11.75 -5.22
C ALA A 266 10.87 -13.02 -4.51
N PRO A 267 11.51 -14.17 -4.80
CA PRO A 267 11.21 -15.41 -4.10
C PRO A 267 11.73 -15.39 -2.66
N ALA A 268 11.03 -16.13 -1.78
CA ALA A 268 11.34 -16.13 -0.36
C ALA A 268 12.77 -16.62 -0.03
N ASN A 269 13.34 -17.47 -0.86
CA ASN A 269 14.71 -17.93 -0.72
C ASN A 269 15.79 -16.87 -1.05
N GLU A 270 15.38 -15.72 -1.57
CA GLU A 270 16.26 -14.57 -1.79
C GLU A 270 16.07 -13.51 -0.70
N TRP A 271 14.83 -13.02 -0.50
CA TRP A 271 14.61 -11.90 0.41
C TRP A 271 14.78 -12.27 1.88
N LEU A 272 14.43 -13.49 2.30
CA LEU A 272 14.49 -13.85 3.71
C LEU A 272 15.94 -13.99 4.26
N PRO A 273 16.91 -14.60 3.54
CA PRO A 273 18.30 -14.57 3.95
C PRO A 273 18.88 -13.15 3.99
N PHE A 274 18.49 -12.30 3.03
CA PHE A 274 18.94 -10.92 2.99
C PHE A 274 18.37 -10.10 4.16
N LEU A 275 17.07 -10.25 4.45
CA LEU A 275 16.45 -9.64 5.64
C LEU A 275 17.15 -10.10 6.93
N ALA A 276 17.47 -11.38 7.04
CA ALA A 276 18.19 -11.90 8.19
C ALA A 276 19.57 -11.24 8.35
N ALA A 277 20.31 -11.06 7.26
CA ALA A 277 21.60 -10.37 7.29
C ALA A 277 21.45 -8.89 7.71
N CYS A 278 20.49 -8.16 7.14
CA CYS A 278 20.20 -6.77 7.52
C CYS A 278 19.77 -6.64 9.00
N ALA A 279 19.07 -7.62 9.52
CA ALA A 279 18.62 -7.67 10.92
C ALA A 279 19.72 -8.14 11.90
N GLY A 280 20.94 -8.44 11.42
CA GLY A 280 22.02 -9.03 12.25
C GLY A 280 21.69 -10.43 12.77
N ALA A 281 20.84 -11.17 12.08
CA ALA A 281 20.37 -12.49 12.48
C ALA A 281 21.16 -13.61 11.76
N LYS A 282 21.14 -14.82 12.36
CA LYS A 282 21.66 -16.02 11.69
C LYS A 282 20.79 -16.36 10.46
N PRO A 283 21.36 -16.99 9.42
CA PRO A 283 20.59 -17.44 8.26
C PRO A 283 19.34 -18.25 8.65
N PRO A 284 18.24 -18.12 7.92
CA PRO A 284 17.01 -18.87 8.20
C PRO A 284 17.25 -20.36 8.08
N ILE A 285 16.59 -21.15 8.93
CA ILE A 285 16.57 -22.61 8.78
C ILE A 285 15.68 -23.02 7.63
N ARG A 286 15.93 -24.19 7.05
CA ARG A 286 15.09 -24.76 6.01
C ARG A 286 14.35 -25.96 6.58
N VAL A 287 13.03 -25.99 6.33
CA VAL A 287 12.17 -27.11 6.78
C VAL A 287 11.45 -27.75 5.59
N PRO A 288 11.16 -29.04 5.64
CA PRO A 288 10.35 -29.70 4.60
C PRO A 288 8.89 -29.21 4.66
N LYS A 289 8.20 -29.30 3.52
CA LYS A 289 6.80 -28.83 3.40
C LYS A 289 5.85 -29.44 4.43
N TRP A 290 5.99 -30.77 4.71
CA TRP A 290 5.13 -31.45 5.66
C TRP A 290 5.26 -30.87 7.08
N LEU A 291 6.49 -30.55 7.52
CA LEU A 291 6.74 -29.96 8.83
C LEU A 291 6.21 -28.52 8.89
N ALA A 292 6.42 -27.73 7.83
CA ALA A 292 5.86 -26.38 7.75
C ALA A 292 4.33 -26.39 7.81
N ARG A 293 3.68 -27.37 7.14
CA ARG A 293 2.23 -27.56 7.20
C ARG A 293 1.75 -27.89 8.60
N LEU A 294 2.46 -28.76 9.31
CA LEU A 294 2.13 -29.13 10.69
C LEU A 294 2.27 -27.93 11.65
N LEU A 295 3.33 -27.14 11.51
CA LEU A 295 3.66 -26.04 12.43
C LEU A 295 2.94 -24.71 12.08
N GLY A 296 2.84 -24.36 10.80
CA GLY A 296 2.35 -23.08 10.32
C GLY A 296 1.06 -23.13 9.49
N GLY A 297 0.58 -24.35 9.17
CA GLY A 297 -0.61 -24.54 8.35
C GLY A 297 -0.34 -24.49 6.84
N GLU A 298 -1.39 -24.76 6.06
CA GLU A 298 -1.33 -24.79 4.58
C GLU A 298 -0.98 -23.42 3.98
N LEU A 299 -1.46 -22.34 4.60
CA LEU A 299 -1.21 -20.97 4.12
C LEU A 299 0.29 -20.66 4.04
N VAL A 300 1.06 -21.00 5.09
CA VAL A 300 2.52 -20.79 5.10
C VAL A 300 3.21 -21.55 3.99
N VAL A 301 2.81 -22.80 3.75
CA VAL A 301 3.37 -23.59 2.64
C VAL A 301 3.09 -22.92 1.30
N ARG A 302 1.85 -22.49 1.06
CA ARG A 302 1.45 -21.82 -0.18
C ARG A 302 2.21 -20.51 -0.39
N ILE A 303 2.27 -19.64 0.62
CA ILE A 303 3.02 -18.38 0.53
C ILE A 303 4.47 -18.64 0.11
N MET A 304 5.14 -19.57 0.82
CA MET A 304 6.56 -19.82 0.62
C MET A 304 6.89 -20.57 -0.68
N THR A 305 5.96 -21.36 -1.23
CA THR A 305 6.26 -22.22 -2.38
C THR A 305 5.49 -21.87 -3.65
N GLU A 306 4.41 -21.13 -3.54
CA GLU A 306 3.49 -20.82 -4.64
C GLU A 306 3.07 -19.34 -4.68
N GLY A 307 3.54 -18.53 -3.74
CA GLY A 307 3.25 -17.08 -3.67
C GLY A 307 3.56 -16.40 -4.98
N ARG A 308 2.83 -15.32 -5.28
CA ARG A 308 2.99 -14.50 -6.49
C ARG A 308 3.40 -13.10 -6.10
N GLY A 309 4.31 -12.54 -6.90
CA GLY A 309 4.60 -11.12 -6.87
C GLY A 309 3.56 -10.30 -7.65
N PHE A 310 3.64 -8.99 -7.53
CA PHE A 310 2.76 -8.04 -8.19
C PHE A 310 3.58 -6.98 -8.92
N SER A 311 3.02 -6.44 -10.00
CA SER A 311 3.60 -5.35 -10.77
C SER A 311 2.99 -4.02 -10.37
N ASN A 312 3.79 -3.00 -10.18
CA ASN A 312 3.37 -1.62 -9.93
C ASN A 312 3.29 -0.76 -11.22
N ALA A 313 3.45 -1.38 -12.37
CA ALA A 313 3.54 -0.66 -13.65
C ALA A 313 2.35 0.27 -13.92
N LYS A 314 1.15 -0.09 -13.48
CA LYS A 314 -0.06 0.75 -13.59
C LYS A 314 0.05 1.99 -12.70
N ALA A 315 0.43 1.85 -11.43
CA ALA A 315 0.61 2.95 -10.51
C ALA A 315 1.68 3.93 -11.01
N ARG A 316 2.79 3.43 -11.53
CA ARG A 316 3.84 4.27 -12.14
C ARG A 316 3.33 5.06 -13.35
N ARG A 317 2.59 4.44 -14.26
CA ARG A 317 2.09 5.10 -15.48
C ARG A 317 0.94 6.07 -15.21
N GLN A 318 -0.02 5.70 -14.37
CA GLN A 318 -1.25 6.46 -14.19
C GLN A 318 -1.21 7.44 -13.03
N LEU A 319 -0.53 7.11 -11.92
CA LEU A 319 -0.35 8.02 -10.79
C LEU A 319 0.97 8.79 -10.85
N GLY A 320 1.89 8.45 -11.76
CA GLY A 320 3.26 8.99 -11.74
C GLY A 320 4.02 8.61 -10.45
N TRP A 321 3.54 7.57 -9.75
CA TRP A 321 4.11 7.16 -8.48
C TRP A 321 5.49 6.53 -8.66
N GLN A 322 6.44 6.98 -7.85
CA GLN A 322 7.79 6.44 -7.80
C GLN A 322 8.14 6.15 -6.34
N PRO A 323 8.39 4.88 -5.98
CA PRO A 323 8.78 4.54 -4.62
C PRO A 323 10.16 5.12 -4.29
N ARG A 324 10.32 5.68 -3.10
CA ARG A 324 11.60 6.09 -2.54
C ARG A 324 12.53 4.89 -2.34
N PHE A 325 11.95 3.76 -1.99
CA PHE A 325 12.64 2.48 -1.86
C PHE A 325 12.22 1.55 -3.01
N PRO A 326 12.88 1.66 -4.18
CA PRO A 326 12.46 0.93 -5.39
C PRO A 326 12.67 -0.58 -5.30
N SER A 327 13.41 -1.06 -4.31
CA SER A 327 13.62 -2.48 -4.04
C SER A 327 13.69 -2.73 -2.55
N TRP A 328 13.13 -3.84 -2.10
CA TRP A 328 13.28 -4.34 -0.74
C TRP A 328 14.76 -4.48 -0.32
N ARG A 329 15.68 -4.67 -1.28
CA ARG A 329 17.13 -4.72 -0.98
C ARG A 329 17.64 -3.39 -0.43
N VAL A 330 17.25 -2.29 -1.06
CA VAL A 330 17.55 -0.94 -0.56
C VAL A 330 16.79 -0.69 0.74
N GLY A 331 15.51 -1.01 0.75
CA GLY A 331 14.65 -0.77 1.89
C GLY A 331 15.03 -1.55 3.15
N PHE A 332 15.42 -2.82 3.04
CA PHE A 332 15.85 -3.60 4.22
C PHE A 332 17.20 -3.15 4.76
N ARG A 333 18.07 -2.60 3.92
CA ARG A 333 19.34 -2.05 4.35
C ARG A 333 19.17 -0.69 5.02
N ASP A 334 18.36 0.19 4.45
CA ASP A 334 18.36 1.62 4.76
C ASP A 334 17.01 2.12 5.35
N GLY A 335 15.95 1.31 5.34
CA GLY A 335 14.58 1.71 5.67
C GLY A 335 13.87 0.86 6.74
N LEU A 336 14.57 0.00 7.46
CA LEU A 336 13.95 -0.80 8.54
C LEU A 336 13.82 -0.03 9.87
N ALA A 337 14.63 0.99 10.09
CA ALA A 337 14.69 1.77 11.33
C ALA A 337 13.96 3.11 11.20
#